data_59fe5c6387aa178a2ca5418e71d6dd1f
#
_entry.id   59fe5c6387aa178a2ca5418e71d6dd1f
#
_cell.length_a   1.000
_cell.length_b   1.000
_cell.length_c   1.000
_cell.angle_alpha   90.00
_cell.angle_beta   90.00
_cell.angle_gamma   90.00
#
_symmetry.space_group_name_H-M   'P 1'
#
loop_
_entity.id
_entity.type
_entity.pdbx_description
1 polymer ?
#
loop_
_entity_poly.entity_id
_entity_poly.type
_entity_poly.pdbx_seq_one_letter_code
_entity_poly.pdbx_strand_id
1 'polypeptide(L)'
;MKSLSAIALAVCLLPCMSRAAALNLATLTCEKYESEVLPAAATNPTADSINTVMWLFGFSVAKSGAHVMYPDALAPFGFALDDECKSNPKESMLDALAAVKLESKNPMDLTNIESGTFAARHIDMARTDPESANTIMMWLFGFSVARSGSHVFDADSLPSFQTAFLADCAKHSSASLFDTLTAAKKTKAAK
;
A
#
# COMPACT_ATOMS: atom_id res chain seq x y z
N MET A 1 -60.13 -8.73 26.40
CA MET A 1 -59.66 -8.04 25.20
C MET A 1 -58.17 -7.93 25.32
N LYS A 2 -57.38 -8.75 24.60
CA LYS A 2 -55.92 -8.82 24.70
C LYS A 2 -55.34 -8.09 23.50
N SER A 3 -54.58 -7.01 23.78
CA SER A 3 -53.85 -6.23 22.81
C SER A 3 -52.59 -7.00 22.38
N LEU A 4 -52.47 -7.33 21.10
CA LEU A 4 -51.25 -7.85 20.50
C LEU A 4 -50.36 -6.65 20.08
N SER A 5 -49.26 -6.49 20.79
CA SER A 5 -48.19 -5.57 20.38
C SER A 5 -47.39 -6.17 19.24
N ALA A 6 -47.47 -5.57 18.07
CA ALA A 6 -46.64 -5.90 16.93
C ALA A 6 -45.21 -5.40 17.18
N ILE A 7 -44.26 -6.32 17.32
CA ILE A 7 -42.82 -6.01 17.35
C ILE A 7 -42.38 -5.85 15.90
N ALA A 8 -42.11 -4.61 15.50
CA ALA A 8 -41.49 -4.29 14.23
C ALA A 8 -40.02 -4.68 14.26
N LEU A 9 -39.68 -5.73 13.51
CA LEU A 9 -38.30 -6.16 13.27
C LEU A 9 -37.62 -5.08 12.39
N ALA A 10 -36.85 -4.19 12.96
CA ALA A 10 -35.99 -3.29 12.22
C ALA A 10 -34.81 -4.13 11.67
N VAL A 11 -34.92 -4.57 10.41
CA VAL A 11 -33.80 -5.12 9.67
C VAL A 11 -32.83 -3.99 9.44
N CYS A 12 -31.75 -3.92 10.24
CA CYS A 12 -30.60 -3.08 9.97
C CYS A 12 -29.99 -3.53 8.64
N LEU A 13 -30.29 -2.80 7.58
CA LEU A 13 -29.51 -2.81 6.35
C LEU A 13 -28.15 -2.23 6.68
N LEU A 14 -27.23 -3.10 7.11
CA LEU A 14 -25.81 -2.77 7.12
C LEU A 14 -25.44 -2.42 5.67
N PRO A 15 -24.85 -1.23 5.41
CA PRO A 15 -24.35 -0.95 4.10
C PRO A 15 -23.35 -2.05 3.77
N CYS A 16 -23.60 -2.75 2.67
CA CYS A 16 -22.65 -3.67 2.07
C CYS A 16 -21.43 -2.81 1.74
N MET A 17 -20.41 -2.78 2.62
CA MET A 17 -19.11 -2.25 2.29
C MET A 17 -18.63 -3.11 1.13
N SER A 18 -18.72 -2.56 -0.09
CA SER A 18 -18.14 -3.20 -1.25
C SER A 18 -16.66 -3.35 -0.96
N ARG A 19 -16.22 -4.59 -0.73
CA ARG A 19 -14.81 -4.91 -0.64
C ARG A 19 -14.15 -4.37 -1.90
N ALA A 20 -13.15 -3.53 -1.73
CA ALA A 20 -12.33 -3.13 -2.86
C ALA A 20 -11.78 -4.40 -3.50
N ALA A 21 -12.08 -4.61 -4.78
CA ALA A 21 -11.58 -5.79 -5.48
C ALA A 21 -10.05 -5.71 -5.51
N ALA A 22 -9.39 -6.84 -5.23
CA ALA A 22 -7.95 -6.92 -5.32
C ALA A 22 -7.49 -6.57 -6.76
N LEU A 23 -6.53 -5.65 -6.89
CA LEU A 23 -6.01 -5.20 -8.18
C LEU A 23 -4.80 -6.03 -8.57
N ASN A 24 -4.85 -6.67 -9.73
CA ASN A 24 -3.71 -7.38 -10.29
C ASN A 24 -2.99 -6.52 -11.34
N LEU A 25 -1.81 -6.02 -11.02
CA LEU A 25 -1.04 -5.11 -11.87
C LEU A 25 -0.65 -5.70 -13.23
N ALA A 26 -0.53 -7.04 -13.33
CA ALA A 26 -0.19 -7.69 -14.59
C ALA A 26 -1.37 -7.71 -15.60
N THR A 27 -2.60 -7.54 -15.11
CA THR A 27 -3.81 -7.54 -15.94
C THR A 27 -4.57 -6.21 -15.92
N LEU A 28 -4.23 -5.33 -15.00
CA LEU A 28 -4.74 -3.97 -14.93
C LEU A 28 -4.03 -3.13 -15.99
N THR A 29 -4.78 -2.58 -16.95
CA THR A 29 -4.23 -1.67 -17.95
C THR A 29 -4.21 -0.23 -17.44
N CYS A 30 -3.34 0.60 -18.00
CA CYS A 30 -3.29 2.03 -17.74
C CYS A 30 -4.66 2.71 -17.95
N GLU A 31 -5.38 2.40 -19.03
CA GLU A 31 -6.73 2.92 -19.28
C GLU A 31 -7.71 2.60 -18.14
N LYS A 32 -7.68 1.37 -17.63
CA LYS A 32 -8.54 0.97 -16.51
C LYS A 32 -8.11 1.61 -15.19
N TYR A 33 -6.80 1.74 -14.98
CA TYR A 33 -6.29 2.44 -13.81
C TYR A 33 -6.80 3.89 -13.77
N GLU A 34 -6.71 4.60 -14.88
CA GLU A 34 -7.17 6.00 -14.98
C GLU A 34 -8.70 6.13 -14.91
N SER A 35 -9.45 5.21 -15.54
CA SER A 35 -10.91 5.32 -15.64
C SER A 35 -11.66 4.72 -14.44
N GLU A 36 -11.10 3.73 -13.76
CA GLU A 36 -11.78 2.99 -12.69
C GLU A 36 -11.12 3.21 -11.31
N VAL A 37 -9.78 3.13 -11.23
CA VAL A 37 -9.07 3.16 -9.95
C VAL A 37 -8.88 4.59 -9.43
N LEU A 38 -8.36 5.50 -10.26
CA LEU A 38 -8.16 6.90 -9.86
C LEU A 38 -9.47 7.64 -9.53
N PRO A 39 -10.58 7.52 -10.31
CA PRO A 39 -11.83 8.18 -9.96
C PRO A 39 -12.50 7.60 -8.71
N ALA A 40 -12.42 6.28 -8.50
CA ALA A 40 -12.90 5.67 -7.25
C ALA A 40 -12.14 6.22 -6.05
N ALA A 41 -10.85 6.45 -6.21
CA ALA A 41 -10.00 7.09 -5.23
C ALA A 41 -10.29 8.60 -5.05
N ALA A 42 -10.65 9.31 -6.10
CA ALA A 42 -10.97 10.76 -6.05
C ALA A 42 -12.31 11.06 -5.37
N THR A 43 -13.25 10.10 -5.35
CA THR A 43 -14.54 10.25 -4.63
C THR A 43 -14.41 10.10 -3.12
N ASN A 44 -13.27 9.59 -2.64
CA ASN A 44 -12.93 9.56 -1.22
C ASN A 44 -11.57 10.24 -1.00
N PRO A 45 -11.53 11.58 -0.97
CA PRO A 45 -10.30 12.37 -1.09
C PRO A 45 -9.31 12.20 0.05
N THR A 46 -9.61 11.40 1.07
CA THR A 46 -8.82 11.42 2.29
C THR A 46 -7.75 10.33 2.40
N ALA A 47 -7.86 9.19 1.73
CA ALA A 47 -6.84 8.16 1.94
C ALA A 47 -6.60 7.25 0.72
N ASP A 48 -7.63 6.93 -0.05
CA ASP A 48 -7.52 5.80 -0.98
C ASP A 48 -6.66 6.09 -2.21
N SER A 49 -6.68 7.33 -2.76
CA SER A 49 -5.83 7.67 -3.91
C SER A 49 -4.36 7.81 -3.53
N ILE A 50 -4.07 8.56 -2.46
CA ILE A 50 -2.70 8.73 -1.97
C ILE A 50 -2.13 7.37 -1.56
N ASN A 51 -2.90 6.57 -0.83
CA ASN A 51 -2.49 5.25 -0.40
C ASN A 51 -2.25 4.29 -1.57
N THR A 52 -3.09 4.31 -2.59
CA THR A 52 -2.88 3.52 -3.80
C THR A 52 -1.60 3.94 -4.52
N VAL A 53 -1.37 5.24 -4.72
CA VAL A 53 -0.15 5.76 -5.35
C VAL A 53 1.07 5.43 -4.50
N MET A 54 0.99 5.54 -3.17
CA MET A 54 2.08 5.17 -2.26
C MET A 54 2.41 3.68 -2.34
N TRP A 55 1.40 2.82 -2.44
CA TRP A 55 1.61 1.39 -2.62
C TRP A 55 2.31 1.10 -3.96
N LEU A 56 1.84 1.70 -5.07
CA LEU A 56 2.45 1.57 -6.39
C LEU A 56 3.90 2.08 -6.39
N PHE A 57 4.15 3.16 -5.67
CA PHE A 57 5.49 3.73 -5.52
C PHE A 57 6.44 2.76 -4.80
N GLY A 58 6.05 2.22 -3.65
CA GLY A 58 6.83 1.21 -2.93
C GLY A 58 7.07 -0.05 -3.77
N PHE A 59 6.05 -0.49 -4.51
CA PHE A 59 6.12 -1.60 -5.44
C PHE A 59 7.15 -1.35 -6.55
N SER A 60 7.11 -0.19 -7.22
CA SER A 60 8.04 0.19 -8.28
C SER A 60 9.49 0.23 -7.78
N VAL A 61 9.74 0.85 -6.62
CA VAL A 61 11.08 0.89 -6.01
C VAL A 61 11.62 -0.52 -5.76
N ALA A 62 10.80 -1.40 -5.19
CA ALA A 62 11.23 -2.78 -4.93
C ALA A 62 11.50 -3.58 -6.23
N LYS A 63 10.73 -3.33 -7.29
CA LYS A 63 10.92 -3.97 -8.61
C LYS A 63 12.19 -3.50 -9.30
N SER A 64 12.62 -2.25 -9.10
CA SER A 64 13.89 -1.74 -9.61
C SER A 64 15.11 -2.36 -8.91
N GLY A 65 14.91 -3.13 -7.83
CA GLY A 65 15.97 -3.68 -7.01
C GLY A 65 16.52 -2.72 -5.95
N ALA A 66 16.05 -1.49 -5.92
CA ALA A 66 16.45 -0.52 -4.92
C ALA A 66 15.93 -0.91 -3.52
N HIS A 67 16.60 -0.41 -2.49
CA HIS A 67 16.27 -0.59 -1.08
C HIS A 67 16.17 0.75 -0.35
N VAL A 68 15.76 1.77 -1.09
CA VAL A 68 15.66 3.14 -0.62
C VAL A 68 14.21 3.63 -0.72
N MET A 69 13.80 4.43 0.25
CA MET A 69 12.57 5.22 0.17
C MET A 69 12.94 6.62 -0.33
N TYR A 70 12.11 7.19 -1.17
CA TYR A 70 12.28 8.54 -1.74
C TYR A 70 11.15 9.46 -1.27
N PRO A 71 11.26 10.09 -0.09
CA PRO A 71 10.17 10.87 0.50
C PRO A 71 9.72 12.05 -0.36
N ASP A 72 10.65 12.63 -1.13
CA ASP A 72 10.45 13.80 -1.99
C ASP A 72 10.02 13.43 -3.43
N ALA A 73 9.93 12.14 -3.76
CA ALA A 73 9.65 11.70 -5.13
C ALA A 73 8.19 11.24 -5.36
N LEU A 74 7.31 11.29 -4.36
CA LEU A 74 5.92 10.84 -4.51
C LEU A 74 5.17 11.58 -5.61
N ALA A 75 5.18 12.91 -5.57
CA ALA A 75 4.50 13.71 -6.59
C ALA A 75 5.14 13.55 -7.99
N PRO A 76 6.48 13.64 -8.15
CA PRO A 76 7.13 13.30 -9.42
C PRO A 76 6.80 11.90 -9.93
N PHE A 77 6.75 10.90 -9.04
CA PHE A 77 6.34 9.53 -9.41
C PHE A 77 4.92 9.49 -9.95
N GLY A 78 3.97 10.12 -9.24
CA GLY A 78 2.56 10.16 -9.67
C GLY A 78 2.40 10.81 -11.05
N PHE A 79 3.07 11.93 -11.30
CA PHE A 79 3.06 12.59 -12.60
C PHE A 79 3.70 11.74 -13.70
N ALA A 80 4.85 11.12 -13.44
CA ALA A 80 5.52 10.29 -14.42
C ALA A 80 4.70 9.03 -14.78
N LEU A 81 4.01 8.44 -13.79
CA LEU A 81 3.11 7.32 -14.02
C LEU A 81 1.87 7.73 -14.83
N ASP A 82 1.29 8.89 -14.54
CA ASP A 82 0.17 9.46 -15.29
C ASP A 82 0.56 9.74 -16.74
N ASP A 83 1.73 10.34 -16.99
CA ASP A 83 2.26 10.60 -18.34
C ASP A 83 2.52 9.29 -19.12
N GLU A 84 3.08 8.27 -18.46
CA GLU A 84 3.32 6.94 -19.04
C GLU A 84 1.99 6.28 -19.43
N CYS A 85 1.02 6.28 -18.51
CA CYS A 85 -0.30 5.70 -18.76
C CYS A 85 -1.07 6.43 -19.88
N LYS A 86 -1.01 7.75 -19.97
CA LYS A 86 -1.61 8.51 -21.07
C LYS A 86 -0.97 8.21 -22.43
N SER A 87 0.33 7.97 -22.41
CA SER A 87 1.08 7.63 -23.65
C SER A 87 0.81 6.20 -24.10
N ASN A 88 0.61 5.27 -23.15
CA ASN A 88 0.48 3.84 -23.38
C ASN A 88 -0.77 3.24 -22.71
N PRO A 89 -2.01 3.63 -23.08
CA PRO A 89 -3.24 3.28 -22.33
C PRO A 89 -3.55 1.78 -22.28
N LYS A 90 -3.04 0.99 -23.22
CA LYS A 90 -3.24 -0.46 -23.26
C LYS A 90 -2.15 -1.26 -22.54
N GLU A 91 -1.10 -0.60 -22.10
CA GLU A 91 -0.02 -1.22 -21.36
C GLU A 91 -0.50 -1.72 -19.99
N SER A 92 0.12 -2.79 -19.49
CA SER A 92 -0.14 -3.23 -18.13
C SER A 92 0.45 -2.26 -17.11
N MET A 93 -0.21 -2.09 -15.97
CA MET A 93 0.35 -1.29 -14.88
C MET A 93 1.73 -1.80 -14.42
N LEU A 94 1.98 -3.10 -14.57
CA LEU A 94 3.28 -3.67 -14.24
C LEU A 94 4.40 -3.15 -15.15
N ASP A 95 4.13 -3.04 -16.44
CA ASP A 95 5.09 -2.55 -17.44
C ASP A 95 5.25 -1.02 -17.31
N ALA A 96 4.15 -0.29 -17.15
CA ALA A 96 4.17 1.16 -16.89
C ALA A 96 5.01 1.52 -15.66
N LEU A 97 4.85 0.77 -14.56
CA LEU A 97 5.67 0.96 -13.35
C LEU A 97 7.16 0.66 -13.56
N ALA A 98 7.49 -0.25 -14.49
CA ALA A 98 8.88 -0.54 -14.84
C ALA A 98 9.50 0.54 -15.73
N ALA A 99 8.69 1.28 -16.51
CA ALA A 99 9.14 2.37 -17.36
C ALA A 99 9.43 3.67 -16.57
N VAL A 100 8.72 3.90 -15.45
CA VAL A 100 8.89 5.11 -14.62
C VAL A 100 10.25 5.12 -13.95
N LYS A 101 11.06 6.14 -14.27
CA LYS A 101 12.36 6.38 -13.63
C LYS A 101 12.19 7.27 -12.41
N LEU A 102 12.77 6.84 -11.30
CA LEU A 102 12.69 7.56 -10.02
C LEU A 102 14.02 8.25 -9.74
N GLU A 103 13.92 9.54 -9.46
CA GLU A 103 15.05 10.35 -8.98
C GLU A 103 14.66 11.02 -7.66
N SER A 104 15.57 11.02 -6.70
CA SER A 104 15.39 11.70 -5.41
C SER A 104 16.71 12.35 -4.99
N LYS A 105 16.58 13.50 -4.35
CA LYS A 105 17.71 14.21 -3.76
C LYS A 105 18.03 13.74 -2.34
N ASN A 106 17.06 13.11 -1.68
CA ASN A 106 17.16 12.69 -0.28
C ASN A 106 16.71 11.23 -0.10
N PRO A 107 17.42 10.25 -0.70
CA PRO A 107 17.07 8.85 -0.54
C PRO A 107 17.28 8.41 0.91
N MET A 108 16.31 7.69 1.44
CA MET A 108 16.36 7.10 2.78
C MET A 108 16.63 5.59 2.63
N ASP A 109 17.85 5.17 2.93
CA ASP A 109 18.28 3.79 2.78
C ASP A 109 17.72 2.91 3.91
N LEU A 110 16.88 1.94 3.55
CA LEU A 110 16.24 1.02 4.49
C LEU A 110 17.24 0.09 5.20
N THR A 111 18.43 -0.09 4.64
CA THR A 111 19.48 -0.91 5.28
C THR A 111 20.12 -0.18 6.46
N ASN A 112 20.00 1.13 6.53
CA ASN A 112 20.55 1.98 7.59
C ASN A 112 19.52 2.33 8.67
N ILE A 113 18.29 1.82 8.57
CA ILE A 113 17.22 2.04 9.54
C ILE A 113 17.10 0.80 10.41
N GLU A 114 17.30 0.91 11.72
CA GLU A 114 17.02 -0.17 12.66
C GLU A 114 15.53 -0.39 12.81
N SER A 115 15.10 -1.66 12.73
CA SER A 115 13.69 -2.06 12.81
C SER A 115 13.01 -1.63 14.12
N GLY A 116 13.71 -1.74 15.25
CA GLY A 116 13.16 -1.29 16.54
C GLY A 116 12.95 0.22 16.62
N THR A 117 13.90 1.00 16.09
CA THR A 117 13.78 2.46 16.00
C THR A 117 12.61 2.86 15.08
N PHE A 118 12.46 2.17 13.94
CA PHE A 118 11.34 2.39 13.04
C PHE A 118 10.01 2.11 13.74
N ALA A 119 9.87 0.93 14.38
CA ALA A 119 8.62 0.55 15.05
C ALA A 119 8.21 1.55 16.15
N ALA A 120 9.15 1.99 16.99
CA ALA A 120 8.88 2.97 18.02
C ALA A 120 8.39 4.30 17.44
N ARG A 121 9.10 4.83 16.43
CA ARG A 121 8.72 6.09 15.74
C ARG A 121 7.37 5.97 15.02
N HIS A 122 7.10 4.83 14.39
CA HIS A 122 5.84 4.59 13.71
C HIS A 122 4.66 4.56 14.69
N ILE A 123 4.82 3.91 15.85
CA ILE A 123 3.80 3.89 16.90
C ILE A 123 3.51 5.32 17.42
N ASP A 124 4.53 6.13 17.63
CA ASP A 124 4.36 7.51 18.07
C ASP A 124 3.70 8.36 16.96
N MET A 125 4.11 8.17 15.70
CA MET A 125 3.49 8.84 14.56
C MET A 125 2.02 8.44 14.42
N ALA A 126 1.66 7.18 14.58
CA ALA A 126 0.27 6.72 14.48
C ALA A 126 -0.65 7.36 15.54
N ARG A 127 -0.11 7.89 16.64
CA ARG A 127 -0.87 8.63 17.66
C ARG A 127 -1.03 10.11 17.33
N THR A 128 -0.04 10.72 16.69
CA THR A 128 0.02 12.18 16.45
C THR A 128 -0.37 12.56 15.03
N ASP A 129 -0.07 11.69 14.06
CA ASP A 129 -0.34 11.86 12.63
C ASP A 129 -0.63 10.49 11.99
N PRO A 130 -1.83 9.93 12.21
CA PRO A 130 -2.20 8.61 11.72
C PRO A 130 -2.23 8.53 10.18
N GLU A 131 -2.46 9.64 9.49
CA GLU A 131 -2.47 9.68 8.02
C GLU A 131 -1.07 9.44 7.46
N SER A 132 -0.07 10.17 7.94
CA SER A 132 1.33 9.95 7.53
C SER A 132 1.83 8.55 7.92
N ALA A 133 1.44 8.04 9.09
CA ALA A 133 1.79 6.68 9.51
C ALA A 133 1.22 5.64 8.55
N ASN A 134 -0.05 5.77 8.17
CA ASN A 134 -0.70 4.86 7.22
C ASN A 134 -0.05 4.93 5.82
N THR A 135 0.29 6.14 5.36
CA THR A 135 0.95 6.38 4.07
C THR A 135 2.31 5.67 3.99
N ILE A 136 3.13 5.77 5.03
CA ILE A 136 4.41 5.06 5.12
C ILE A 136 4.18 3.55 5.11
N MET A 137 3.20 3.07 5.84
CA MET A 137 2.90 1.64 5.91
C MET A 137 2.40 1.10 4.56
N MET A 138 1.63 1.89 3.81
CA MET A 138 1.23 1.55 2.45
C MET A 138 2.42 1.41 1.51
N TRP A 139 3.39 2.32 1.58
CA TRP A 139 4.62 2.22 0.81
C TRP A 139 5.38 0.92 1.12
N LEU A 140 5.59 0.62 2.42
CA LEU A 140 6.25 -0.60 2.86
C LEU A 140 5.49 -1.87 2.45
N PHE A 141 4.17 -1.80 2.44
CA PHE A 141 3.33 -2.91 1.97
C PHE A 141 3.54 -3.17 0.48
N GLY A 142 3.51 -2.13 -0.37
CA GLY A 142 3.81 -2.24 -1.80
C GLY A 142 5.19 -2.82 -2.06
N PHE A 143 6.19 -2.30 -1.35
CA PHE A 143 7.57 -2.81 -1.39
C PHE A 143 7.64 -4.30 -1.04
N SER A 144 7.00 -4.71 0.04
CA SER A 144 6.95 -6.10 0.49
C SER A 144 6.26 -7.01 -0.54
N VAL A 145 5.14 -6.59 -1.11
CA VAL A 145 4.41 -7.36 -2.14
C VAL A 145 5.28 -7.57 -3.37
N ALA A 146 5.93 -6.54 -3.90
CA ALA A 146 6.84 -6.66 -5.05
C ALA A 146 8.00 -7.62 -4.77
N ARG A 147 8.61 -7.49 -3.60
CA ARG A 147 9.69 -8.40 -3.16
C ARG A 147 9.21 -9.83 -2.99
N SER A 148 7.93 -10.10 -2.74
CA SER A 148 7.35 -11.45 -2.70
C SER A 148 7.14 -12.07 -4.08
N GLY A 149 7.31 -11.34 -5.15
CA GLY A 149 6.98 -11.78 -6.50
C GLY A 149 5.46 -11.70 -6.79
N SER A 150 4.65 -11.23 -5.87
CA SER A 150 3.23 -10.95 -6.12
C SER A 150 3.08 -9.67 -6.93
N HIS A 151 1.98 -9.57 -7.67
CA HIS A 151 1.57 -8.37 -8.42
C HIS A 151 0.16 -7.94 -8.03
N VAL A 152 -0.32 -8.40 -6.87
CA VAL A 152 -1.69 -8.16 -6.42
C VAL A 152 -1.69 -7.17 -5.28
N PHE A 153 -2.39 -6.06 -5.48
CA PHE A 153 -2.77 -5.13 -4.41
C PHE A 153 -4.09 -5.58 -3.80
N ASP A 154 -4.05 -5.91 -2.53
CA ASP A 154 -5.21 -6.24 -1.70
C ASP A 154 -5.20 -5.34 -0.47
N ALA A 155 -6.00 -4.28 -0.51
CA ALA A 155 -6.08 -3.29 0.56
C ALA A 155 -6.55 -3.91 1.89
N ASP A 156 -7.38 -4.95 1.85
CA ASP A 156 -7.86 -5.66 3.04
C ASP A 156 -6.72 -6.39 3.79
N SER A 157 -5.61 -6.65 3.12
CA SER A 157 -4.42 -7.26 3.72
C SER A 157 -3.53 -6.29 4.49
N LEU A 158 -3.72 -4.97 4.34
CA LEU A 158 -2.86 -3.97 5.00
C LEU A 158 -2.85 -4.07 6.53
N PRO A 159 -3.99 -4.19 7.25
CA PRO A 159 -3.98 -4.28 8.71
C PRO A 159 -3.23 -5.52 9.23
N SER A 160 -3.37 -6.65 8.51
CA SER A 160 -2.65 -7.89 8.82
C SER A 160 -1.15 -7.74 8.59
N PHE A 161 -0.76 -7.12 7.47
CA PHE A 161 0.62 -6.80 7.16
C PHE A 161 1.22 -5.89 8.22
N GLN A 162 0.56 -4.78 8.54
CA GLN A 162 1.02 -3.82 9.54
C GLN A 162 1.27 -4.47 10.90
N THR A 163 0.30 -5.26 11.39
CA THR A 163 0.41 -5.95 12.68
C THR A 163 1.59 -6.92 12.69
N ALA A 164 1.72 -7.76 11.66
CA ALA A 164 2.79 -8.74 11.57
C ALA A 164 4.17 -8.06 11.43
N PHE A 165 4.26 -7.04 10.57
CA PHE A 165 5.50 -6.34 10.32
C PHE A 165 6.03 -5.58 11.55
N LEU A 166 5.17 -4.87 12.28
CA LEU A 166 5.57 -4.18 13.52
C LEU A 166 5.98 -5.18 14.62
N ALA A 167 5.32 -6.33 14.70
CA ALA A 167 5.74 -7.40 15.61
C ALA A 167 7.12 -7.97 15.25
N ASP A 168 7.39 -8.17 13.95
CA ASP A 168 8.69 -8.62 13.45
C ASP A 168 9.78 -7.55 13.70
N CYS A 169 9.48 -6.27 13.51
CA CYS A 169 10.38 -5.16 13.84
C CYS A 169 10.74 -5.13 15.34
N ALA A 170 9.77 -5.34 16.21
CA ALA A 170 10.01 -5.40 17.64
C ALA A 170 10.85 -6.63 18.06
N LYS A 171 10.61 -7.77 17.41
CA LYS A 171 11.35 -9.02 17.66
C LYS A 171 12.79 -8.95 17.16
N HIS A 172 13.04 -8.27 16.06
CA HIS A 172 14.33 -8.14 15.39
C HIS A 172 14.83 -6.69 15.44
N SER A 173 14.78 -6.07 16.62
CA SER A 173 14.95 -4.63 16.82
C SER A 173 16.29 -4.05 16.30
N SER A 174 17.35 -4.85 16.33
CA SER A 174 18.69 -4.48 15.84
C SER A 174 18.92 -4.82 14.36
N ALA A 175 18.00 -5.54 13.71
CA ALA A 175 18.10 -5.81 12.28
C ALA A 175 17.76 -4.54 11.47
N SER A 176 18.25 -4.48 10.22
CA SER A 176 17.82 -3.42 9.31
C SER A 176 16.33 -3.55 8.97
N LEU A 177 15.69 -2.42 8.68
CA LEU A 177 14.31 -2.41 8.22
C LEU A 177 14.14 -3.21 6.92
N PHE A 178 15.15 -3.13 6.04
CA PHE A 178 15.19 -3.92 4.81
C PHE A 178 15.20 -5.42 5.08
N ASP A 179 16.06 -5.90 5.98
CA ASP A 179 16.15 -7.32 6.32
C ASP A 179 14.84 -7.82 6.94
N THR A 180 14.22 -7.04 7.84
CA THR A 180 12.94 -7.40 8.45
C THR A 180 11.82 -7.45 7.42
N LEU A 181 11.74 -6.50 6.48
CA LEU A 181 10.77 -6.52 5.38
C LEU A 181 10.94 -7.75 4.48
N THR A 182 12.17 -8.17 4.25
CA THR A 182 12.46 -9.30 3.37
C THR A 182 12.35 -10.66 4.07
N ALA A 183 12.56 -10.72 5.38
CA ALA A 183 12.43 -11.95 6.19
C ALA A 183 10.94 -12.32 6.42
N ALA A 184 10.07 -11.34 6.62
CA ALA A 184 8.63 -11.55 6.83
C ALA A 184 7.93 -12.36 5.72
N LYS A 185 8.57 -12.51 4.54
CA LYS A 185 8.12 -13.30 3.40
C LYS A 185 8.26 -14.81 3.55
N LYS A 186 9.32 -15.26 4.19
CA LYS A 186 9.65 -16.69 4.22
C LYS A 186 8.60 -17.49 5.01
N THR A 187 7.87 -16.82 5.88
CA THR A 187 6.91 -17.47 6.77
C THR A 187 5.54 -17.72 6.13
N LYS A 188 5.14 -16.99 5.06
CA LYS A 188 3.84 -17.17 4.39
C LYS A 188 3.88 -18.06 3.15
N ALA A 189 5.04 -18.26 2.54
CA ALA A 189 5.20 -19.13 1.36
C ALA A 189 5.32 -20.63 1.71
N ALA A 190 5.37 -20.99 2.99
CA ALA A 190 5.55 -22.36 3.47
C ALA A 190 4.26 -23.02 3.98
N LYS A 191 3.10 -22.51 3.63
CA LYS A 191 1.78 -23.11 3.81
C LYS A 191 1.08 -23.10 2.47
#